data_b31f46de21b02ed814640c387b158ed9
#
_entry.id   b31f46de21b02ed814640c387b158ed9
#
_cell.length_a   1.000
_cell.length_b   1.000
_cell.length_c   1.000
_cell.angle_alpha   90.00
_cell.angle_beta   90.00
_cell.angle_gamma   90.00
#
_symmetry.space_group_name_H-M   'P 1'
#
loop_
_entity.id
_entity.type
_entity.pdbx_description
1 polymer ?
#
loop_
_entity_poly.entity_id
_entity_poly.type
_entity_poly.pdbx_seq_one_letter_code
_entity_poly.pdbx_strand_id
1 'polypeptide(L)'
;MGIKNHGVQFKSISGRGLWAWALGIVLTVFYIVLYFYPEYLGLVNDGPNRGLISLFDPLSRALSGNPASQWFVYGTLYTLAILAFGIKFLWKYRHNRYQRLRTLSVMFFQTAFAFIIPEIMARLNGDLPYYDLKNIWPLNYYNFERYRVNAFIDSGDIGLGMLIFGVLSILVITPLLTYFYGKRWYCSWVCGCGGLAETAGDSFRQLSDKSTFAWKVERWVVHSVLVFVVLMTTAVIYSYLGSDNSKYWLSKSQFLTGVGVLLTAIFTWVMVFRRKALKKDAIYGAAGYMIIILGLLAIHGFSDAKHIFIFSSESLRKTYSFLIGSIFSGVIGTGFYPIFGNRVWCRFGCPMAAILGLQQRLFSRFRITTNGGQCISCGNCSTYCEMGIDVRAYAQKGANIVRASCVGCGICSAVCPRGVLKLENGPLKGRINPREVLLGNDVNLMELANQNSDTAY
;
A
#
# COMPACT_ATOMS: atom_id res chain seq x y z
N MET A 1 -9.45 6.36 -21.26
CA MET A 1 -8.68 7.33 -22.10
C MET A 1 -7.57 7.90 -21.24
N GLY A 2 -6.32 7.90 -21.71
CA GLY A 2 -5.21 8.57 -21.05
C GLY A 2 -5.05 9.97 -21.63
N ILE A 3 -4.58 10.91 -20.81
CA ILE A 3 -4.30 12.25 -21.25
C ILE A 3 -3.05 12.19 -22.15
N LYS A 4 -3.18 12.51 -23.43
CA LYS A 4 -2.06 12.47 -24.37
C LYS A 4 -1.07 13.62 -24.22
N ASN A 5 -1.48 14.76 -23.68
CA ASN A 5 -0.68 15.99 -23.67
C ASN A 5 -0.73 16.71 -22.32
N HIS A 6 -0.05 16.18 -21.31
CA HIS A 6 0.37 16.95 -20.16
C HIS A 6 1.77 17.47 -20.39
N GLY A 7 1.92 18.73 -20.61
CA GLY A 7 3.16 19.48 -20.71
C GLY A 7 4.35 18.65 -21.14
N VAL A 8 4.84 18.84 -22.32
CA VAL A 8 5.93 18.04 -22.95
C VAL A 8 7.09 17.78 -21.96
N GLN A 9 7.35 18.74 -21.06
CA GLN A 9 8.43 18.68 -20.07
C GLN A 9 8.25 17.59 -18.99
N PHE A 10 7.02 17.19 -18.66
CA PHE A 10 6.76 16.24 -17.57
C PHE A 10 6.58 14.79 -18.03
N LYS A 11 6.55 14.53 -19.32
CA LYS A 11 6.37 13.16 -19.86
C LYS A 11 7.68 12.45 -20.14
N SER A 12 8.70 13.17 -20.57
CA SER A 12 10.01 12.61 -20.83
C SER A 12 10.77 12.42 -19.52
N ILE A 13 11.26 11.22 -19.25
CA ILE A 13 12.14 10.95 -18.11
C ILE A 13 13.39 11.83 -18.19
N SER A 14 13.96 12.01 -19.36
CA SER A 14 15.13 12.90 -19.59
C SER A 14 14.79 14.38 -19.37
N GLY A 15 13.53 14.78 -19.54
CA GLY A 15 13.07 16.16 -19.34
C GLY A 15 12.82 16.54 -17.88
N ARG A 16 13.09 15.66 -16.89
CA ARG A 16 12.91 15.95 -15.45
C ARG A 16 13.93 16.96 -14.91
N GLY A 17 15.03 17.16 -15.60
CA GLY A 17 16.09 18.06 -15.23
C GLY A 17 17.18 17.44 -14.33
N LEU A 18 18.36 18.05 -14.34
CA LEU A 18 19.56 17.56 -13.64
C LEU A 18 19.33 17.39 -12.13
N TRP A 19 18.66 18.34 -11.48
CA TRP A 19 18.41 18.31 -10.04
C TRP A 19 17.50 17.16 -9.61
N ALA A 20 16.52 16.79 -10.42
CA ALA A 20 15.65 15.64 -10.14
C ALA A 20 16.44 14.34 -10.19
N TRP A 21 17.32 14.20 -11.17
CA TRP A 21 18.21 13.03 -11.29
C TRP A 21 19.22 12.99 -10.14
N ALA A 22 19.88 14.13 -9.83
CA ALA A 22 20.83 14.20 -8.75
C ALA A 22 20.19 13.81 -7.40
N LEU A 23 19.02 14.37 -7.08
CA LEU A 23 18.28 14.02 -5.87
C LEU A 23 17.91 12.53 -5.82
N GLY A 24 17.40 11.98 -6.93
CA GLY A 24 17.05 10.56 -7.02
C GLY A 24 18.27 9.66 -6.81
N ILE A 25 19.42 10.00 -7.40
CA ILE A 25 20.68 9.25 -7.23
C ILE A 25 21.15 9.33 -5.78
N VAL A 26 21.21 10.53 -5.18
CA VAL A 26 21.67 10.72 -3.78
C VAL A 26 20.78 9.91 -2.81
N LEU A 27 19.46 10.00 -2.94
CA LEU A 27 18.54 9.24 -2.09
C LEU A 27 18.72 7.73 -2.27
N THR A 28 18.90 7.28 -3.51
CA THR A 28 19.10 5.86 -3.83
C THR A 28 20.43 5.35 -3.30
N VAL A 29 21.54 6.09 -3.48
CA VAL A 29 22.86 5.72 -2.97
C VAL A 29 22.82 5.65 -1.44
N PHE A 30 22.26 6.66 -0.78
CA PHE A 30 22.10 6.65 0.67
C PHE A 30 21.29 5.44 1.16
N TYR A 31 20.17 5.12 0.49
CA TYR A 31 19.37 3.94 0.81
C TYR A 31 20.17 2.64 0.63
N ILE A 32 20.90 2.49 -0.46
CA ILE A 32 21.73 1.30 -0.72
C ILE A 32 22.81 1.14 0.34
N VAL A 33 23.51 2.23 0.68
CA VAL A 33 24.55 2.18 1.71
C VAL A 33 23.96 1.82 3.07
N LEU A 34 22.87 2.45 3.49
CA LEU A 34 22.22 2.16 4.77
C LEU A 34 21.68 0.72 4.84
N TYR A 35 21.16 0.19 3.72
CA TYR A 35 20.49 -1.11 3.70
C TYR A 35 21.46 -2.28 3.55
N PHE A 36 22.45 -2.14 2.66
CA PHE A 36 23.35 -3.25 2.29
C PHE A 36 24.77 -3.12 2.84
N TYR A 37 25.19 -1.92 3.18
CA TYR A 37 26.56 -1.61 3.61
C TYR A 37 26.59 -0.67 4.83
N PRO A 38 25.83 -1.01 5.92
CA PRO A 38 25.69 -0.10 7.09
C PRO A 38 27.00 0.11 7.83
N GLU A 39 27.98 -0.77 7.67
CA GLU A 39 29.34 -0.62 8.23
C GLU A 39 30.05 0.65 7.73
N TYR A 40 29.78 1.10 6.51
CA TYR A 40 30.30 2.38 6.02
C TYR A 40 29.68 3.60 6.73
N LEU A 41 28.50 3.41 7.35
CA LEU A 41 27.86 4.43 8.17
C LEU A 41 28.19 4.27 9.66
N GLY A 42 29.02 3.29 10.00
CA GLY A 42 29.56 3.08 11.34
C GLY A 42 28.84 2.04 12.18
N LEU A 43 28.08 1.10 11.58
CA LEU A 43 27.57 -0.06 12.31
C LEU A 43 28.75 -0.97 12.70
N VAL A 44 28.78 -1.36 13.97
CA VAL A 44 29.79 -2.30 14.50
C VAL A 44 29.03 -3.43 15.20
N ASN A 45 29.27 -4.68 14.75
CA ASN A 45 28.56 -5.86 15.28
C ASN A 45 29.01 -6.23 16.71
N ASP A 46 30.33 -6.09 17.02
CA ASP A 46 30.91 -6.48 18.30
C ASP A 46 31.56 -5.28 19.01
N GLY A 47 30.85 -4.16 19.15
CA GLY A 47 31.39 -2.98 19.80
C GLY A 47 30.48 -1.76 19.71
N PRO A 48 30.94 -0.60 20.22
CA PRO A 48 30.16 0.61 20.12
C PRO A 48 30.08 1.11 18.66
N ASN A 49 28.91 1.54 18.25
CA ASN A 49 28.71 2.15 16.95
C ASN A 49 29.56 3.42 16.78
N ARG A 50 29.85 3.75 15.51
CA ARG A 50 30.63 4.94 15.12
C ARG A 50 29.86 5.75 14.07
N GLY A 51 30.38 6.89 13.70
CA GLY A 51 29.87 7.68 12.57
C GLY A 51 28.40 8.05 12.69
N LEU A 52 27.67 7.93 11.58
CA LEU A 52 26.25 8.33 11.50
C LEU A 52 25.35 7.49 12.43
N ILE A 53 25.58 6.19 12.50
CA ILE A 53 24.72 5.29 13.30
C ILE A 53 24.82 5.59 14.78
N SER A 54 26.01 5.94 15.30
CA SER A 54 26.19 6.28 16.71
C SER A 54 25.38 7.48 17.18
N LEU A 55 24.99 8.39 16.28
CA LEU A 55 24.13 9.54 16.62
C LEU A 55 22.72 9.09 17.08
N PHE A 56 22.30 7.90 16.68
CA PHE A 56 21.00 7.34 17.03
C PHE A 56 21.03 6.42 18.26
N ASP A 57 22.22 6.06 18.77
CA ASP A 57 22.38 5.20 19.94
C ASP A 57 21.66 5.71 21.19
N PRO A 58 21.72 7.00 21.56
CA PRO A 58 21.01 7.48 22.74
C PRO A 58 19.50 7.25 22.66
N LEU A 59 18.91 7.50 21.49
CA LEU A 59 17.49 7.30 21.26
C LEU A 59 17.12 5.80 21.24
N SER A 60 17.94 4.97 20.59
CA SER A 60 17.72 3.53 20.52
C SER A 60 17.80 2.90 21.91
N ARG A 61 18.81 3.22 22.69
CA ARG A 61 18.95 2.73 24.09
C ARG A 61 17.80 3.19 25.00
N ALA A 62 17.29 4.40 24.79
CA ALA A 62 16.14 4.89 25.54
C ALA A 62 14.85 4.11 25.22
N LEU A 63 14.63 3.74 23.97
CA LEU A 63 13.41 3.05 23.51
C LEU A 63 13.53 1.52 23.65
N SER A 64 14.52 0.91 23.01
CA SER A 64 14.69 -0.55 22.92
C SER A 64 15.65 -1.14 23.95
N GLY A 65 16.49 -0.32 24.61
CA GLY A 65 17.55 -0.78 25.50
C GLY A 65 18.85 -1.18 24.75
N ASN A 66 18.84 -1.28 23.44
CA ASN A 66 19.94 -1.75 22.60
C ASN A 66 20.59 -0.59 21.83
N PRO A 67 21.86 -0.73 21.36
CA PRO A 67 22.47 0.21 20.44
C PRO A 67 21.69 0.24 19.12
N ALA A 68 21.82 1.35 18.38
CA ALA A 68 21.08 1.52 17.14
C ALA A 68 21.53 0.53 16.06
N SER A 69 20.58 -0.15 15.47
CA SER A 69 20.75 -0.95 14.26
C SER A 69 20.51 -0.09 13.01
N GLN A 70 20.90 -0.59 11.84
CA GLN A 70 20.56 0.04 10.56
C GLN A 70 19.04 0.21 10.38
N TRP A 71 18.25 -0.74 10.89
CA TRP A 71 16.79 -0.72 10.82
C TRP A 71 16.19 0.35 11.72
N PHE A 72 16.77 0.56 12.90
CA PHE A 72 16.40 1.64 13.80
C PHE A 72 16.67 3.01 13.18
N VAL A 73 17.85 3.19 12.58
CA VAL A 73 18.21 4.43 11.87
C VAL A 73 17.24 4.66 10.70
N TYR A 74 16.98 3.63 9.89
CA TYR A 74 16.00 3.70 8.79
C TYR A 74 14.62 4.11 9.28
N GLY A 75 14.10 3.44 10.32
CA GLY A 75 12.79 3.73 10.94
C GLY A 75 12.70 5.15 11.49
N THR A 76 13.76 5.62 12.15
CA THR A 76 13.86 6.99 12.69
C THR A 76 13.83 8.03 11.57
N LEU A 77 14.69 7.91 10.58
CA LEU A 77 14.75 8.84 9.43
C LEU A 77 13.43 8.86 8.65
N TYR A 78 12.84 7.69 8.45
CA TYR A 78 11.55 7.54 7.80
C TYR A 78 10.43 8.25 8.57
N THR A 79 10.40 8.09 9.90
CA THR A 79 9.43 8.74 10.78
C THR A 79 9.63 10.25 10.80
N LEU A 80 10.87 10.71 10.94
CA LEU A 80 11.21 12.14 10.89
C LEU A 80 10.81 12.78 9.54
N ALA A 81 11.03 12.09 8.43
CA ALA A 81 10.60 12.56 7.11
C ALA A 81 9.06 12.73 7.04
N ILE A 82 8.29 11.75 7.53
CA ILE A 82 6.82 11.84 7.56
C ILE A 82 6.36 13.00 8.47
N LEU A 83 6.99 13.19 9.63
CA LEU A 83 6.64 14.27 10.57
C LEU A 83 6.95 15.65 9.97
N ALA A 84 8.18 15.86 9.49
CA ALA A 84 8.62 17.14 8.95
C ALA A 84 7.81 17.56 7.71
N PHE A 85 7.70 16.66 6.74
CA PHE A 85 6.90 16.93 5.54
C PHE A 85 5.38 16.87 5.82
N GLY A 86 4.95 16.15 6.84
CA GLY A 86 3.58 16.14 7.33
C GLY A 86 3.16 17.51 7.85
N ILE A 87 4.00 18.19 8.63
CA ILE A 87 3.77 19.56 9.10
C ILE A 87 3.63 20.52 7.90
N LYS A 88 4.56 20.41 6.92
CA LYS A 88 4.49 21.20 5.68
C LYS A 88 3.17 20.94 4.94
N PHE A 89 2.74 19.69 4.84
CA PHE A 89 1.51 19.31 4.18
C PHE A 89 0.28 19.81 4.91
N LEU A 90 0.23 19.74 6.25
CA LEU A 90 -0.83 20.27 7.09
C LEU A 90 -1.00 21.79 6.88
N TRP A 91 0.10 22.50 6.79
CA TRP A 91 0.06 23.95 6.52
C TRP A 91 -0.46 24.25 5.12
N LYS A 92 0.00 23.54 4.10
CA LYS A 92 -0.44 23.69 2.71
C LYS A 92 -1.93 23.43 2.53
N TYR A 93 -2.48 22.38 3.17
CA TYR A 93 -3.88 21.97 3.07
C TYR A 93 -4.71 22.29 4.31
N ARG A 94 -4.33 23.33 5.06
CA ARG A 94 -5.00 23.76 6.30
C ARG A 94 -6.49 24.04 6.15
N HIS A 95 -6.94 24.42 4.98
CA HIS A 95 -8.33 24.70 4.64
C HIS A 95 -9.19 23.44 4.43
N ASN A 96 -8.56 22.26 4.27
CA ASN A 96 -9.27 21.02 3.99
C ASN A 96 -9.24 20.06 5.18
N ARG A 97 -10.39 19.88 5.85
CA ARG A 97 -10.52 19.02 7.04
C ARG A 97 -10.10 17.57 6.77
N TYR A 98 -10.51 17.01 5.63
CA TYR A 98 -10.17 15.62 5.28
C TYR A 98 -8.65 15.44 5.17
N GLN A 99 -7.96 16.35 4.50
CA GLN A 99 -6.51 16.26 4.33
C GLN A 99 -5.76 16.38 5.66
N ARG A 100 -6.22 17.27 6.55
CA ARG A 100 -5.63 17.44 7.90
C ARG A 100 -5.76 16.16 8.72
N LEU A 101 -6.98 15.63 8.87
CA LEU A 101 -7.24 14.43 9.66
C LEU A 101 -6.48 13.21 9.13
N ARG A 102 -6.44 13.03 7.82
CA ARG A 102 -5.70 11.96 7.17
C ARG A 102 -4.21 12.05 7.45
N THR A 103 -3.61 13.23 7.32
CA THR A 103 -2.18 13.42 7.57
C THR A 103 -1.83 13.19 9.03
N LEU A 104 -2.63 13.71 9.96
CA LEU A 104 -2.46 13.43 11.40
C LEU A 104 -2.55 11.93 11.70
N SER A 105 -3.49 11.22 11.08
CA SER A 105 -3.60 9.77 11.22
C SER A 105 -2.33 9.06 10.78
N VAL A 106 -1.80 9.39 9.59
CA VAL A 106 -0.55 8.80 9.09
C VAL A 106 0.63 9.10 10.01
N MET A 107 0.77 10.35 10.49
CA MET A 107 1.82 10.74 11.45
C MET A 107 1.70 9.94 12.75
N PHE A 108 0.49 9.77 13.26
CA PHE A 108 0.21 8.99 14.47
C PHE A 108 0.57 7.50 14.28
N PHE A 109 0.04 6.85 13.26
CA PHE A 109 0.31 5.43 13.01
C PHE A 109 1.79 5.15 12.73
N GLN A 110 2.47 6.07 12.04
CA GLN A 110 3.91 5.92 11.81
C GLN A 110 4.71 6.06 13.10
N THR A 111 4.43 7.07 13.90
CA THR A 111 5.20 7.33 15.11
C THR A 111 4.89 6.31 16.20
N ALA A 112 3.60 6.04 16.47
CA ALA A 112 3.19 5.15 17.55
C ALA A 112 3.35 3.67 17.15
N PHE A 113 2.65 3.22 16.11
CA PHE A 113 2.49 1.80 15.78
C PHE A 113 3.62 1.18 14.97
N ALA A 114 4.38 2.01 14.25
CA ALA A 114 5.51 1.52 13.46
C ALA A 114 6.87 1.81 14.08
N PHE A 115 6.96 2.68 15.07
CA PHE A 115 8.25 3.07 15.63
C PHE A 115 8.29 2.91 17.15
N ILE A 116 7.51 3.69 17.93
CA ILE A 116 7.66 3.72 19.38
C ILE A 116 7.20 2.42 20.04
N ILE A 117 5.96 1.97 19.77
CA ILE A 117 5.38 0.80 20.43
C ILE A 117 6.19 -0.48 20.13
N PRO A 118 6.58 -0.80 18.89
CA PRO A 118 7.40 -1.97 18.62
C PRO A 118 8.75 -2.00 19.36
N GLU A 119 9.42 -0.88 19.48
CA GLU A 119 10.70 -0.76 20.19
C GLU A 119 10.51 -0.96 21.72
N ILE A 120 9.47 -0.35 22.29
CA ILE A 120 9.15 -0.54 23.72
C ILE A 120 8.75 -1.98 24.02
N MET A 121 7.97 -2.61 23.14
CA MET A 121 7.56 -4.01 23.31
C MET A 121 8.75 -4.96 23.25
N ALA A 122 9.69 -4.74 22.33
CA ALA A 122 10.93 -5.51 22.26
C ALA A 122 11.80 -5.33 23.53
N ARG A 123 11.76 -4.14 24.17
CA ARG A 123 12.44 -3.88 25.44
C ARG A 123 11.80 -4.59 26.62
N LEU A 124 10.47 -4.63 26.66
CA LEU A 124 9.71 -5.25 27.77
C LEU A 124 9.76 -6.78 27.74
N ASN A 125 9.87 -7.36 26.55
CA ASN A 125 10.02 -8.79 26.34
C ASN A 125 11.17 -9.02 25.35
N GLY A 126 12.35 -9.38 25.87
CA GLY A 126 13.58 -9.56 25.08
C GLY A 126 13.51 -10.67 24.02
N ASP A 127 12.62 -11.64 24.20
CA ASP A 127 12.42 -12.74 23.24
C ASP A 127 11.46 -12.36 22.11
N LEU A 128 10.72 -11.25 22.26
CA LEU A 128 9.74 -10.82 21.28
C LEU A 128 10.43 -10.14 20.10
N PRO A 129 10.26 -10.67 18.88
CA PRO A 129 10.84 -10.02 17.71
C PRO A 129 10.11 -8.70 17.42
N TYR A 130 10.84 -7.70 16.91
CA TYR A 130 10.27 -6.44 16.46
C TYR A 130 9.07 -6.67 15.53
N TYR A 131 7.91 -6.11 15.86
CA TYR A 131 6.68 -6.26 15.10
C TYR A 131 6.04 -4.90 14.79
N ASP A 132 6.12 -4.48 13.55
CA ASP A 132 5.41 -3.30 13.06
C ASP A 132 3.89 -3.59 13.01
N LEU A 133 3.16 -3.12 14.01
CA LEU A 133 1.73 -3.40 14.19
C LEU A 133 0.83 -2.87 13.05
N LYS A 134 1.28 -1.87 12.32
CA LYS A 134 0.53 -1.35 11.18
C LYS A 134 0.78 -2.09 9.88
N ASN A 135 1.88 -2.85 9.77
CA ASN A 135 2.16 -3.62 8.58
C ASN A 135 1.42 -4.95 8.61
N ILE A 136 0.53 -5.12 7.65
CA ILE A 136 -0.29 -6.32 7.48
C ILE A 136 0.30 -7.16 6.34
N TRP A 137 0.21 -8.50 6.44
CA TRP A 137 0.56 -9.34 5.31
C TRP A 137 -0.20 -8.87 4.05
N PRO A 138 0.45 -8.76 2.90
CA PRO A 138 1.75 -9.30 2.53
C PRO A 138 2.95 -8.35 2.72
N LEU A 139 2.81 -7.19 3.36
CA LEU A 139 3.95 -6.28 3.55
C LEU A 139 4.93 -6.80 4.60
N ASN A 140 4.44 -7.48 5.63
CA ASN A 140 5.24 -8.11 6.68
C ASN A 140 5.47 -9.61 6.44
N TYR A 141 5.67 -10.04 5.19
CA TYR A 141 5.86 -11.44 4.78
C TYR A 141 6.93 -12.16 5.59
N TYR A 142 7.95 -11.45 6.06
CA TYR A 142 9.05 -11.97 6.88
C TYR A 142 8.59 -12.49 8.26
N ASN A 143 7.42 -12.07 8.76
CA ASN A 143 6.89 -12.58 10.02
C ASN A 143 6.49 -14.06 9.95
N PHE A 144 6.32 -14.61 8.76
CA PHE A 144 6.02 -16.02 8.55
C PHE A 144 7.28 -16.89 8.29
N GLU A 145 8.47 -16.33 8.46
CA GLU A 145 9.72 -17.09 8.40
C GLU A 145 9.88 -17.95 9.66
N ARG A 146 10.50 -19.14 9.50
CA ARG A 146 10.63 -20.14 10.58
C ARG A 146 11.18 -19.55 11.87
N TYR A 147 12.28 -18.79 11.78
CA TYR A 147 12.94 -18.23 12.98
C TYR A 147 12.05 -17.20 13.69
N ARG A 148 11.26 -16.41 12.95
CA ARG A 148 10.34 -15.41 13.54
C ARG A 148 9.12 -16.08 14.15
N VAL A 149 8.53 -17.05 13.45
CA VAL A 149 7.39 -17.82 13.99
C VAL A 149 7.81 -18.53 15.28
N ASN A 150 9.00 -19.14 15.32
CA ASN A 150 9.54 -19.72 16.54
C ASN A 150 9.70 -18.67 17.65
N ALA A 151 10.30 -17.51 17.36
CA ALA A 151 10.45 -16.43 18.33
C ALA A 151 9.10 -15.94 18.87
N PHE A 152 8.07 -15.83 18.03
CA PHE A 152 6.71 -15.49 18.51
C PHE A 152 6.12 -16.57 19.42
N ILE A 153 6.30 -17.87 19.07
CA ILE A 153 5.82 -18.97 19.90
C ILE A 153 6.58 -19.01 21.24
N ASP A 154 7.90 -18.86 21.21
CA ASP A 154 8.77 -18.90 22.38
C ASP A 154 8.57 -17.67 23.30
N SER A 155 8.06 -16.54 22.75
CA SER A 155 7.64 -15.34 23.53
C SER A 155 6.31 -15.50 24.30
N GLY A 156 5.69 -16.70 24.26
CA GLY A 156 4.46 -17.02 24.99
C GLY A 156 3.19 -16.36 24.42
N ASP A 157 2.23 -16.08 25.28
CA ASP A 157 0.88 -15.62 24.88
C ASP A 157 0.88 -14.34 24.07
N ILE A 158 1.78 -13.41 24.35
CA ILE A 158 1.89 -12.14 23.62
C ILE A 158 2.33 -12.41 22.16
N GLY A 159 3.35 -13.23 21.99
CA GLY A 159 3.84 -13.58 20.64
C GLY A 159 2.80 -14.36 19.83
N LEU A 160 2.13 -15.34 20.45
CA LEU A 160 1.03 -16.07 19.83
C LEU A 160 -0.13 -15.13 19.46
N GLY A 161 -0.48 -14.20 20.35
CA GLY A 161 -1.48 -13.16 20.09
C GLY A 161 -1.13 -12.29 18.87
N MET A 162 0.15 -11.95 18.67
CA MET A 162 0.61 -11.21 17.49
C MET A 162 0.50 -12.01 16.20
N LEU A 163 0.78 -13.31 16.21
CA LEU A 163 0.58 -14.16 15.03
C LEU A 163 -0.90 -14.25 14.67
N ILE A 164 -1.77 -14.47 15.65
CA ILE A 164 -3.22 -14.51 15.47
C ILE A 164 -3.72 -13.15 14.94
N PHE A 165 -3.27 -12.04 15.52
CA PHE A 165 -3.59 -10.70 15.05
C PHE A 165 -3.17 -10.49 13.59
N GLY A 166 -1.99 -10.96 13.20
CA GLY A 166 -1.51 -10.89 11.81
C GLY A 166 -2.44 -11.60 10.83
N VAL A 167 -2.89 -12.82 11.16
CA VAL A 167 -3.81 -13.61 10.35
C VAL A 167 -5.21 -12.97 10.32
N LEU A 168 -5.75 -12.57 11.46
CA LEU A 168 -7.05 -11.90 11.54
C LEU A 168 -7.06 -10.56 10.81
N SER A 169 -5.95 -9.84 10.82
CA SER A 169 -5.84 -8.56 10.13
C SER A 169 -6.02 -8.68 8.63
N ILE A 170 -5.50 -9.73 7.98
CA ILE A 170 -5.68 -9.91 6.54
C ILE A 170 -7.00 -10.58 6.18
N LEU A 171 -7.47 -11.55 6.97
CA LEU A 171 -8.65 -12.35 6.62
C LEU A 171 -9.97 -11.68 7.05
N VAL A 172 -9.97 -10.91 8.14
CA VAL A 172 -11.20 -10.32 8.72
C VAL A 172 -11.17 -8.80 8.69
N ILE A 173 -10.16 -8.17 9.32
CA ILE A 173 -10.11 -6.71 9.49
C ILE A 173 -10.00 -6.02 8.12
N THR A 174 -9.10 -6.49 7.27
CA THR A 174 -8.87 -5.90 5.95
C THR A 174 -10.10 -5.95 5.05
N PRO A 175 -10.81 -7.08 4.83
CA PRO A 175 -12.04 -7.10 4.05
C PRO A 175 -13.16 -6.24 4.65
N LEU A 176 -13.32 -6.27 5.97
CA LEU A 176 -14.36 -5.51 6.67
C LEU A 176 -14.16 -3.99 6.51
N LEU A 177 -12.96 -3.50 6.82
CA LEU A 177 -12.66 -2.07 6.67
C LEU A 177 -12.66 -1.63 5.21
N THR A 178 -12.23 -2.48 4.29
CA THR A 178 -12.28 -2.18 2.86
C THR A 178 -13.72 -2.14 2.34
N TYR A 179 -14.62 -2.96 2.87
CA TYR A 179 -16.05 -2.87 2.54
C TYR A 179 -16.62 -1.48 2.85
N PHE A 180 -16.38 -0.96 4.05
CA PHE A 180 -16.92 0.33 4.48
C PHE A 180 -16.17 1.52 3.87
N TYR A 181 -14.84 1.52 3.90
CA TYR A 181 -14.02 2.69 3.63
C TYR A 181 -13.23 2.62 2.33
N GLY A 182 -13.21 1.46 1.65
CA GLY A 182 -12.36 1.22 0.49
C GLY A 182 -10.88 1.13 0.87
N LYS A 183 -10.03 0.99 -0.12
CA LYS A 183 -8.57 0.90 0.01
C LYS A 183 -7.95 2.06 0.82
N ARG A 184 -8.65 3.20 0.92
CA ARG A 184 -8.13 4.40 1.58
C ARG A 184 -7.84 4.21 3.06
N TRP A 185 -8.60 3.36 3.78
CA TRP A 185 -8.40 3.16 5.21
C TRP A 185 -6.97 2.78 5.54
N TYR A 186 -6.37 1.94 4.70
CA TYR A 186 -4.99 1.50 4.86
C TYR A 186 -4.02 2.39 4.09
N CYS A 187 -4.16 2.47 2.75
CA CYS A 187 -3.17 3.11 1.86
C CYS A 187 -3.00 4.62 2.04
N SER A 188 -4.00 5.30 2.62
CA SER A 188 -3.95 6.76 2.82
C SER A 188 -4.00 7.18 4.29
N TRP A 189 -4.43 6.31 5.21
CA TRP A 189 -4.62 6.68 6.62
C TRP A 189 -3.65 5.97 7.57
N VAL A 190 -3.17 4.77 7.24
CA VAL A 190 -2.36 3.93 8.15
C VAL A 190 -0.97 3.66 7.57
N CYS A 191 -0.89 3.31 6.28
CA CYS A 191 0.33 2.84 5.65
C CYS A 191 1.42 3.92 5.60
N GLY A 192 2.62 3.60 6.13
CA GLY A 192 3.77 4.49 6.11
C GLY A 192 4.25 4.84 4.70
N CYS A 193 4.32 3.86 3.78
CA CYS A 193 4.71 4.12 2.39
C CYS A 193 3.72 5.10 1.73
N GLY A 194 2.42 4.95 2.03
CA GLY A 194 1.40 5.90 1.64
C GLY A 194 1.60 7.28 2.24
N GLY A 195 1.94 7.32 3.52
CA GLY A 195 2.21 8.55 4.25
C GLY A 195 3.41 9.31 3.71
N LEU A 196 4.54 8.63 3.52
CA LEU A 196 5.75 9.23 2.92
C LEU A 196 5.48 9.76 1.52
N ALA A 197 4.78 8.98 0.69
CA ALA A 197 4.40 9.39 -0.65
C ALA A 197 3.54 10.66 -0.66
N GLU A 198 2.63 10.79 0.28
CA GLU A 198 1.72 11.93 0.36
C GLU A 198 2.31 13.18 1.02
N THR A 199 3.27 13.01 1.92
CA THR A 199 3.93 14.11 2.63
C THR A 199 5.20 14.55 1.91
N ALA A 200 6.27 13.77 1.98
CA ALA A 200 7.54 14.06 1.31
C ALA A 200 7.41 14.04 -0.22
N GLY A 201 6.61 13.11 -0.75
CA GLY A 201 6.37 12.97 -2.18
C GLY A 201 5.34 13.94 -2.78
N ASP A 202 4.72 14.83 -2.01
CA ASP A 202 3.67 15.73 -2.49
C ASP A 202 4.10 16.60 -3.69
N SER A 203 5.35 17.04 -3.71
CA SER A 203 5.93 17.84 -4.80
C SER A 203 6.05 17.09 -6.13
N PHE A 204 6.00 15.76 -6.11
CA PHE A 204 6.19 14.89 -7.27
C PHE A 204 4.90 14.22 -7.74
N ARG A 205 3.77 14.59 -7.17
CA ARG A 205 2.45 14.01 -7.41
C ARG A 205 2.01 14.07 -8.88
N GLN A 206 2.28 15.17 -9.55
CA GLN A 206 1.91 15.40 -10.96
C GLN A 206 2.73 14.55 -11.94
N LEU A 207 3.88 14.00 -11.52
CA LEU A 207 4.78 13.24 -12.38
C LEU A 207 4.27 11.84 -12.72
N SER A 208 3.28 11.34 -12.00
CA SER A 208 2.68 10.03 -12.25
C SER A 208 2.08 9.95 -13.65
N ASP A 209 2.49 8.96 -14.44
CA ASP A 209 2.01 8.74 -15.82
C ASP A 209 0.51 8.36 -15.83
N LYS A 210 -0.27 9.04 -16.67
CA LYS A 210 -1.72 8.89 -16.83
C LYS A 210 -2.11 8.17 -18.13
N SER A 211 -1.14 7.63 -18.86
CA SER A 211 -1.37 6.93 -20.10
C SER A 211 -2.15 5.62 -19.90
N THR A 212 -2.85 5.19 -20.95
CA THR A 212 -3.52 3.88 -20.95
C THR A 212 -2.51 2.73 -20.94
N PHE A 213 -1.31 2.95 -21.47
CA PHE A 213 -0.21 1.99 -21.42
C PHE A 213 0.25 1.75 -19.99
N ALA A 214 0.57 2.82 -19.24
CA ALA A 214 0.96 2.72 -17.83
C ALA A 214 -0.11 2.01 -16.99
N TRP A 215 -1.39 2.25 -17.29
CA TRP A 215 -2.49 1.55 -16.62
C TRP A 215 -2.56 0.05 -16.97
N LYS A 216 -2.25 -0.34 -18.20
CA LYS A 216 -2.17 -1.77 -18.57
C LYS A 216 -1.03 -2.46 -17.81
N VAL A 217 0.16 -1.84 -17.83
CA VAL A 217 1.36 -2.34 -17.13
C VAL A 217 1.09 -2.45 -15.61
N GLU A 218 0.51 -1.40 -15.00
CA GLU A 218 0.11 -1.40 -13.59
C GLU A 218 -0.68 -2.64 -13.20
N ARG A 219 -1.72 -2.97 -13.98
CA ARG A 219 -2.58 -4.12 -13.68
C ARG A 219 -1.84 -5.46 -13.71
N TRP A 220 -0.98 -5.66 -14.71
CA TRP A 220 -0.24 -6.91 -14.81
C TRP A 220 0.84 -7.02 -13.74
N VAL A 221 1.64 -5.99 -13.57
CA VAL A 221 2.79 -6.02 -12.64
C VAL A 221 2.34 -6.15 -11.20
N VAL A 222 1.38 -5.33 -10.73
CA VAL A 222 0.95 -5.37 -9.32
C VAL A 222 0.27 -6.71 -8.94
N HIS A 223 -0.48 -7.32 -9.88
CA HIS A 223 -1.08 -8.62 -9.62
C HIS A 223 -0.07 -9.77 -9.72
N SER A 224 0.94 -9.66 -10.59
CA SER A 224 2.05 -10.63 -10.62
C SER A 224 2.86 -10.61 -9.32
N VAL A 225 3.10 -9.43 -8.75
CA VAL A 225 3.72 -9.31 -7.41
C VAL A 225 2.85 -9.94 -6.32
N LEU A 226 1.53 -9.77 -6.39
CA LEU A 226 0.61 -10.43 -5.46
C LEU A 226 0.68 -11.97 -5.58
N VAL A 227 0.65 -12.49 -6.80
CA VAL A 227 0.81 -13.93 -7.04
C VAL A 227 2.14 -14.42 -6.46
N PHE A 228 3.23 -13.70 -6.73
CA PHE A 228 4.55 -14.06 -6.24
C PHE A 228 4.60 -14.12 -4.70
N VAL A 229 4.06 -13.14 -3.98
CA VAL A 229 4.08 -13.17 -2.52
C VAL A 229 3.21 -14.27 -1.92
N VAL A 230 2.07 -14.59 -2.54
CA VAL A 230 1.21 -15.71 -2.11
C VAL A 230 1.96 -17.03 -2.25
N LEU A 231 2.55 -17.28 -3.42
CA LEU A 231 3.33 -18.50 -3.68
C LEU A 231 4.54 -18.59 -2.74
N MET A 232 5.31 -17.52 -2.60
CA MET A 232 6.48 -17.45 -1.74
C MET A 232 6.11 -17.72 -0.28
N THR A 233 5.07 -17.05 0.25
CA THR A 233 4.64 -17.24 1.65
C THR A 233 4.17 -18.67 1.88
N THR A 234 3.40 -19.23 0.95
CA THR A 234 2.94 -20.63 1.02
C THR A 234 4.13 -21.59 1.02
N ALA A 235 5.11 -21.39 0.14
CA ALA A 235 6.32 -22.23 0.08
C ALA A 235 7.17 -22.14 1.35
N VAL A 236 7.32 -20.94 1.93
CA VAL A 236 8.07 -20.72 3.17
C VAL A 236 7.40 -21.42 4.34
N ILE A 237 6.09 -21.24 4.53
CA ILE A 237 5.35 -21.89 5.61
C ILE A 237 5.40 -23.42 5.45
N TYR A 238 5.15 -23.92 4.24
CA TYR A 238 5.23 -25.36 3.95
C TYR A 238 6.60 -25.96 4.28
N SER A 239 7.68 -25.23 4.08
CA SER A 239 9.05 -25.76 4.26
C SER A 239 9.35 -26.19 5.69
N TYR A 240 8.77 -25.56 6.70
CA TYR A 240 9.02 -25.87 8.11
C TYR A 240 7.88 -26.58 8.82
N LEU A 241 6.67 -26.61 8.27
CA LEU A 241 5.58 -27.41 8.84
C LEU A 241 5.97 -28.91 8.87
N GLY A 242 5.63 -29.57 9.96
CA GLY A 242 5.97 -31.00 10.18
C GLY A 242 7.45 -31.27 10.46
N SER A 243 8.29 -30.24 10.63
CA SER A 243 9.68 -30.42 11.08
C SER A 243 9.78 -30.60 12.59
N ASP A 244 8.81 -30.13 13.34
CA ASP A 244 8.70 -30.25 14.79
C ASP A 244 7.22 -30.30 15.19
N ASN A 245 6.73 -31.51 15.46
CA ASN A 245 5.31 -31.75 15.81
C ASN A 245 4.94 -31.20 17.19
N SER A 246 5.92 -30.87 18.02
CA SER A 246 5.66 -30.27 19.35
C SER A 246 5.31 -28.78 19.23
N LYS A 247 5.87 -28.09 18.22
CA LYS A 247 5.65 -26.65 18.00
C LYS A 247 4.54 -26.36 16.99
N TYR A 248 4.35 -27.22 15.97
CA TYR A 248 3.42 -26.96 14.88
C TYR A 248 2.28 -27.99 14.86
N TRP A 249 1.10 -27.54 15.24
CA TRP A 249 -0.11 -28.39 15.25
C TRP A 249 -0.68 -28.69 13.86
N LEU A 250 -0.25 -27.94 12.81
CA LEU A 250 -0.78 -28.05 11.44
C LEU A 250 0.15 -28.93 10.60
N SER A 251 -0.39 -29.97 9.98
CA SER A 251 0.38 -30.81 9.05
C SER A 251 0.55 -30.12 7.68
N LYS A 252 1.58 -30.51 6.92
CA LYS A 252 1.82 -30.02 5.56
C LYS A 252 0.62 -30.18 4.64
N SER A 253 -0.01 -31.37 4.68
CA SER A 253 -1.18 -31.68 3.85
C SER A 253 -2.38 -30.81 4.23
N GLN A 254 -2.69 -30.67 5.52
CA GLN A 254 -3.79 -29.82 5.99
C GLN A 254 -3.59 -28.36 5.58
N PHE A 255 -2.37 -27.85 5.70
CA PHE A 255 -2.04 -26.49 5.29
C PHE A 255 -2.27 -26.26 3.79
N LEU A 256 -1.73 -27.13 2.92
CA LEU A 256 -1.91 -27.00 1.47
C LEU A 256 -3.37 -27.16 1.05
N THR A 257 -4.09 -28.12 1.64
CA THR A 257 -5.54 -28.27 1.40
C THR A 257 -6.28 -27.02 1.82
N GLY A 258 -5.99 -26.44 2.99
CA GLY A 258 -6.59 -25.20 3.47
C GLY A 258 -6.34 -24.02 2.53
N VAL A 259 -5.11 -23.84 2.06
CA VAL A 259 -4.77 -22.80 1.07
C VAL A 259 -5.52 -23.02 -0.25
N GLY A 260 -5.53 -24.26 -0.75
CA GLY A 260 -6.26 -24.62 -1.97
C GLY A 260 -7.76 -24.36 -1.88
N VAL A 261 -8.38 -24.75 -0.77
CA VAL A 261 -9.81 -24.51 -0.50
C VAL A 261 -10.09 -23.01 -0.41
N LEU A 262 -9.28 -22.25 0.32
CA LEU A 262 -9.45 -20.80 0.45
C LEU A 262 -9.37 -20.08 -0.90
N LEU A 263 -8.35 -20.37 -1.69
CA LEU A 263 -8.16 -19.74 -3.02
C LEU A 263 -9.30 -20.13 -3.97
N THR A 264 -9.72 -21.39 -3.96
CA THR A 264 -10.84 -21.89 -4.80
C THR A 264 -12.15 -21.25 -4.38
N ALA A 265 -12.42 -21.12 -3.08
CA ALA A 265 -13.61 -20.46 -2.55
C ALA A 265 -13.67 -18.98 -2.96
N ILE A 266 -12.56 -18.25 -2.83
CA ILE A 266 -12.45 -16.84 -3.26
C ILE A 266 -12.69 -16.74 -4.78
N PHE A 267 -12.03 -17.57 -5.58
CA PHE A 267 -12.18 -17.58 -7.03
C PHE A 267 -13.64 -17.85 -7.44
N THR A 268 -14.26 -18.90 -6.90
CA THR A 268 -15.65 -19.29 -7.18
C THR A 268 -16.61 -18.17 -6.80
N TRP A 269 -16.43 -17.60 -5.60
CA TRP A 269 -17.26 -16.47 -5.15
C TRP A 269 -17.18 -15.27 -6.12
N VAL A 270 -15.98 -14.92 -6.55
CA VAL A 270 -15.77 -13.82 -7.51
C VAL A 270 -16.41 -14.12 -8.85
N MET A 271 -16.25 -15.34 -9.37
CA MET A 271 -16.80 -15.75 -10.68
C MET A 271 -18.33 -15.83 -10.67
N VAL A 272 -18.94 -16.29 -9.58
CA VAL A 272 -20.39 -16.40 -9.46
C VAL A 272 -21.03 -15.02 -9.24
N PHE A 273 -20.55 -14.27 -8.25
CA PHE A 273 -21.24 -13.06 -7.80
C PHE A 273 -20.70 -11.75 -8.37
N ARG A 274 -19.44 -11.70 -8.81
CA ARG A 274 -18.75 -10.45 -9.17
C ARG A 274 -18.10 -10.44 -10.55
N ARG A 275 -18.34 -11.41 -11.40
CA ARG A 275 -17.77 -11.53 -12.74
C ARG A 275 -17.95 -10.25 -13.57
N LYS A 276 -19.11 -9.59 -13.48
CA LYS A 276 -19.42 -8.34 -14.20
C LYS A 276 -18.53 -7.15 -13.80
N ALA A 277 -17.93 -7.18 -12.60
CA ALA A 277 -17.02 -6.14 -12.14
C ALA A 277 -15.61 -6.27 -12.72
N LEU A 278 -15.25 -7.42 -13.28
CA LEU A 278 -13.95 -7.72 -13.84
C LEU A 278 -13.92 -7.51 -15.35
N LYS A 279 -12.74 -7.22 -15.89
CA LYS A 279 -12.48 -7.22 -17.33
C LYS A 279 -12.17 -8.63 -17.81
N LYS A 280 -12.36 -8.90 -19.10
CA LYS A 280 -12.11 -10.22 -19.72
C LYS A 280 -10.70 -10.72 -19.45
N ASP A 281 -9.68 -9.86 -19.63
CA ASP A 281 -8.28 -10.17 -19.37
C ASP A 281 -8.00 -10.58 -17.90
N ALA A 282 -8.66 -9.94 -16.92
CA ALA A 282 -8.55 -10.32 -15.53
C ALA A 282 -9.21 -11.68 -15.23
N ILE A 283 -10.32 -11.99 -15.89
CA ILE A 283 -10.99 -13.29 -15.75
C ILE A 283 -10.11 -14.42 -16.29
N TYR A 284 -9.54 -14.25 -17.50
CA TYR A 284 -8.63 -15.26 -18.06
C TYR A 284 -7.35 -15.40 -17.23
N GLY A 285 -6.77 -14.30 -16.76
CA GLY A 285 -5.60 -14.34 -15.88
C GLY A 285 -5.88 -15.07 -14.55
N ALA A 286 -7.03 -14.81 -13.93
CA ALA A 286 -7.44 -15.49 -12.70
C ALA A 286 -7.70 -16.98 -12.93
N ALA A 287 -8.36 -17.35 -14.04
CA ALA A 287 -8.59 -18.76 -14.40
C ALA A 287 -7.28 -19.50 -14.66
N GLY A 288 -6.36 -18.90 -15.44
CA GLY A 288 -5.02 -19.45 -15.68
C GLY A 288 -4.23 -19.65 -14.38
N TYR A 289 -4.27 -18.66 -13.48
CA TYR A 289 -3.65 -18.77 -12.17
C TYR A 289 -4.22 -19.93 -11.35
N MET A 290 -5.55 -20.09 -11.30
CA MET A 290 -6.18 -21.19 -10.58
C MET A 290 -5.81 -22.56 -11.17
N ILE A 291 -5.76 -22.68 -12.50
CA ILE A 291 -5.31 -23.93 -13.15
C ILE A 291 -3.89 -24.29 -12.73
N ILE A 292 -2.98 -23.31 -12.72
CA ILE A 292 -1.59 -23.52 -12.28
C ILE A 292 -1.55 -23.94 -10.81
N ILE A 293 -2.24 -23.25 -9.91
CA ILE A 293 -2.26 -23.58 -8.48
C ILE A 293 -2.83 -24.96 -8.22
N LEU A 294 -3.98 -25.27 -8.79
CA LEU A 294 -4.61 -26.58 -8.63
C LEU A 294 -3.77 -27.70 -9.24
N GLY A 295 -3.11 -27.45 -10.38
CA GLY A 295 -2.17 -28.38 -10.98
C GLY A 295 -0.96 -28.65 -10.09
N LEU A 296 -0.37 -27.61 -9.50
CA LEU A 296 0.74 -27.76 -8.55
C LEU A 296 0.34 -28.51 -7.27
N LEU A 297 -0.84 -28.22 -6.73
CA LEU A 297 -1.37 -28.92 -5.56
C LEU A 297 -1.63 -30.40 -5.88
N ALA A 298 -2.17 -30.71 -7.06
CA ALA A 298 -2.40 -32.08 -7.51
C ALA A 298 -1.05 -32.84 -7.68
N ILE A 299 -0.07 -32.25 -8.38
CA ILE A 299 1.25 -32.84 -8.54
C ILE A 299 1.89 -33.12 -7.18
N HIS A 300 1.78 -32.17 -6.24
CA HIS A 300 2.31 -32.35 -4.90
C HIS A 300 1.58 -33.46 -4.11
N GLY A 301 0.26 -33.60 -4.28
CA GLY A 301 -0.55 -34.64 -3.64
C GLY A 301 -0.25 -36.06 -4.16
N PHE A 302 0.18 -36.18 -5.43
CA PHE A 302 0.51 -37.47 -6.06
C PHE A 302 2.00 -37.81 -6.05
N SER A 303 2.88 -36.87 -5.74
CA SER A 303 4.32 -37.09 -5.68
C SER A 303 4.84 -36.65 -4.31
N ASP A 304 5.68 -37.49 -3.68
CA ASP A 304 6.41 -37.14 -2.45
C ASP A 304 7.51 -36.08 -2.69
N ALA A 305 7.30 -35.18 -3.62
CA ALA A 305 8.26 -34.15 -3.95
C ALA A 305 8.51 -33.24 -2.74
N LYS A 306 9.75 -33.23 -2.26
CA LYS A 306 10.19 -32.39 -1.13
C LYS A 306 10.15 -30.89 -1.46
N HIS A 307 9.99 -30.52 -2.73
CA HIS A 307 9.96 -29.16 -3.22
C HIS A 307 8.67 -28.93 -4.03
N ILE A 308 7.93 -27.88 -3.69
CA ILE A 308 6.71 -27.49 -4.44
C ILE A 308 7.06 -26.98 -5.85
N PHE A 309 8.27 -26.48 -6.03
CA PHE A 309 8.78 -25.92 -7.29
C PHE A 309 10.22 -26.40 -7.56
N ILE A 310 10.67 -26.13 -8.79
CA ILE A 310 12.08 -26.25 -9.21
C ILE A 310 13.01 -25.41 -8.29
N PHE A 311 12.47 -24.34 -7.67
CA PHE A 311 13.20 -23.45 -6.77
C PHE A 311 12.92 -23.78 -5.31
N SER A 312 13.94 -23.69 -4.46
CA SER A 312 13.77 -23.81 -3.02
C SER A 312 12.96 -22.62 -2.45
N SER A 313 12.22 -22.86 -1.37
CA SER A 313 11.45 -21.80 -0.68
C SER A 313 12.34 -20.64 -0.21
N GLU A 314 13.57 -20.95 0.19
CA GLU A 314 14.56 -19.94 0.60
C GLU A 314 15.01 -19.06 -0.58
N SER A 315 15.26 -19.67 -1.75
CA SER A 315 15.60 -18.90 -2.97
C SER A 315 14.45 -18.00 -3.40
N LEU A 316 13.20 -18.49 -3.36
CA LEU A 316 12.01 -17.66 -3.65
C LEU A 316 11.91 -16.48 -2.70
N ARG A 317 12.13 -16.70 -1.40
CA ARG A 317 12.11 -15.66 -0.39
C ARG A 317 13.20 -14.61 -0.60
N LYS A 318 14.44 -15.05 -0.80
CA LYS A 318 15.59 -14.16 -1.08
C LYS A 318 15.34 -13.33 -2.33
N THR A 319 14.84 -13.94 -3.39
CA THR A 319 14.50 -13.25 -4.64
C THR A 319 13.39 -12.23 -4.44
N TYR A 320 12.32 -12.60 -3.74
CA TYR A 320 11.23 -11.68 -3.43
C TYR A 320 11.73 -10.50 -2.57
N SER A 321 12.45 -10.78 -1.50
CA SER A 321 13.00 -9.75 -0.61
C SER A 321 13.92 -8.78 -1.35
N PHE A 322 14.79 -9.28 -2.21
CA PHE A 322 15.71 -8.46 -2.99
C PHE A 322 14.98 -7.64 -4.07
N LEU A 323 14.24 -8.31 -4.95
CA LEU A 323 13.61 -7.63 -6.10
C LEU A 323 12.46 -6.71 -5.67
N ILE A 324 11.57 -7.22 -4.83
CA ILE A 324 10.35 -6.49 -4.46
C ILE A 324 10.56 -5.66 -3.19
N GLY A 325 11.12 -6.28 -2.16
CA GLY A 325 11.34 -5.63 -0.87
C GLY A 325 12.38 -4.52 -0.90
N SER A 326 13.50 -4.73 -1.58
CA SER A 326 14.61 -3.75 -1.59
C SER A 326 14.62 -2.89 -2.84
N ILE A 327 14.71 -3.49 -4.05
CA ILE A 327 14.85 -2.70 -5.28
C ILE A 327 13.55 -1.96 -5.59
N PHE A 328 12.45 -2.67 -5.70
CA PHE A 328 11.21 -2.03 -6.16
C PHE A 328 10.60 -1.10 -5.12
N SER A 329 10.62 -1.46 -3.85
CA SER A 329 10.08 -0.64 -2.77
C SER A 329 11.01 0.52 -2.40
N GLY A 330 12.29 0.25 -2.16
CA GLY A 330 13.26 1.24 -1.70
C GLY A 330 13.85 2.09 -2.81
N VAL A 331 14.53 1.46 -3.78
CA VAL A 331 15.22 2.18 -4.84
C VAL A 331 14.22 2.89 -5.75
N ILE A 332 13.35 2.13 -6.42
CA ILE A 332 12.41 2.70 -7.41
C ILE A 332 11.28 3.46 -6.70
N GLY A 333 10.73 2.86 -5.64
CA GLY A 333 9.52 3.32 -4.97
C GLY A 333 9.69 4.53 -4.06
N THR A 334 10.92 4.81 -3.61
CA THR A 334 11.24 5.97 -2.73
C THR A 334 12.33 6.83 -3.35
N GLY A 335 13.46 6.26 -3.72
CA GLY A 335 14.59 7.01 -4.25
C GLY A 335 14.28 7.77 -5.54
N PHE A 336 13.46 7.20 -6.40
CA PHE A 336 13.11 7.81 -7.70
C PHE A 336 11.79 8.58 -7.71
N TYR A 337 11.28 9.07 -6.57
CA TYR A 337 10.12 9.98 -6.56
C TYR A 337 10.27 11.18 -7.51
N PRO A 338 11.43 11.84 -7.59
CA PRO A 338 11.62 12.97 -8.51
C PRO A 338 11.49 12.62 -9.99
N ILE A 339 11.61 11.34 -10.33
CA ILE A 339 11.58 10.86 -11.73
C ILE A 339 10.22 10.27 -12.09
N PHE A 340 9.73 9.31 -11.30
CA PHE A 340 8.54 8.52 -11.62
C PHE A 340 7.26 8.98 -10.93
N GLY A 341 7.36 9.92 -9.97
CA GLY A 341 6.26 10.32 -9.11
C GLY A 341 6.19 9.53 -7.81
N ASN A 342 5.38 10.01 -6.89
CA ASN A 342 5.38 9.58 -5.49
C ASN A 342 4.71 8.23 -5.20
N ARG A 343 3.95 7.66 -6.13
CA ARG A 343 3.17 6.42 -5.91
C ARG A 343 3.56 5.25 -6.79
N VAL A 344 4.79 5.25 -7.33
CA VAL A 344 5.26 4.14 -8.18
C VAL A 344 5.18 2.80 -7.46
N TRP A 345 5.67 2.73 -6.21
CA TRP A 345 5.53 1.54 -5.39
C TRP A 345 4.09 1.07 -5.26
N CYS A 346 3.18 1.97 -4.84
CA CYS A 346 1.77 1.64 -4.64
C CYS A 346 1.05 1.19 -5.92
N ARG A 347 1.50 1.66 -7.09
CA ARG A 347 0.90 1.35 -8.39
C ARG A 347 1.37 0.02 -8.95
N PHE A 348 2.68 -0.22 -8.90
CA PHE A 348 3.29 -1.30 -9.66
C PHE A 348 3.84 -2.43 -8.77
N GLY A 349 4.33 -2.12 -7.56
CA GLY A 349 5.06 -3.07 -6.73
C GLY A 349 4.38 -3.56 -5.47
N CYS A 350 3.39 -2.85 -4.95
CA CYS A 350 2.83 -3.15 -3.63
C CYS A 350 1.75 -4.25 -3.68
N PRO A 351 1.99 -5.45 -3.14
CA PRO A 351 1.01 -6.53 -3.16
C PRO A 351 -0.21 -6.23 -2.28
N MET A 352 -0.04 -5.48 -1.18
CA MET A 352 -1.17 -5.02 -0.36
C MET A 352 -2.09 -4.08 -1.15
N ALA A 353 -1.50 -3.23 -2.01
CA ALA A 353 -2.28 -2.37 -2.90
C ALA A 353 -3.09 -3.17 -3.92
N ALA A 354 -2.63 -4.35 -4.34
CA ALA A 354 -3.37 -5.27 -5.19
C ALA A 354 -4.57 -5.89 -4.44
N ILE A 355 -4.36 -6.45 -3.24
CA ILE A 355 -5.42 -7.05 -2.42
C ILE A 355 -6.53 -6.03 -2.15
N LEU A 356 -6.18 -4.88 -1.57
CA LEU A 356 -7.14 -3.82 -1.26
C LEU A 356 -7.82 -3.28 -2.51
N GLY A 357 -7.09 -3.20 -3.63
CA GLY A 357 -7.63 -2.77 -4.91
C GLY A 357 -8.68 -3.73 -5.47
N LEU A 358 -8.43 -5.04 -5.39
CA LEU A 358 -9.40 -6.08 -5.76
C LEU A 358 -10.65 -6.00 -4.87
N GLN A 359 -10.47 -5.98 -3.55
CA GLN A 359 -11.56 -5.85 -2.59
C GLN A 359 -12.39 -4.58 -2.83
N GLN A 360 -11.73 -3.42 -3.02
CA GLN A 360 -12.40 -2.16 -3.34
C GLN A 360 -13.23 -2.27 -4.62
N ARG A 361 -12.70 -2.89 -5.66
CA ARG A 361 -13.39 -3.06 -6.94
C ARG A 361 -14.58 -3.99 -6.82
N LEU A 362 -14.44 -5.08 -6.06
CA LEU A 362 -15.43 -6.15 -5.99
C LEU A 362 -16.64 -5.80 -5.09
N PHE A 363 -16.41 -5.24 -3.90
CA PHE A 363 -17.48 -5.10 -2.92
C PHE A 363 -17.51 -3.80 -2.10
N SER A 364 -16.50 -2.94 -2.17
CA SER A 364 -16.45 -1.74 -1.32
C SER A 364 -17.60 -0.76 -1.61
N ARG A 365 -18.06 -0.12 -0.55
CA ARG A 365 -18.99 1.02 -0.61
C ARG A 365 -18.31 2.33 -1.03
N PHE A 366 -17.01 2.44 -0.90
CA PHE A 366 -16.29 3.67 -1.22
C PHE A 366 -16.34 4.00 -2.71
N ARG A 367 -16.65 5.26 -3.03
CA ARG A 367 -16.67 5.83 -4.39
C ARG A 367 -16.16 7.26 -4.35
N ILE A 368 -15.63 7.73 -5.47
CA ILE A 368 -15.58 9.16 -5.74
C ILE A 368 -16.72 9.44 -6.73
N THR A 369 -17.72 10.18 -6.29
CA THR A 369 -18.85 10.56 -7.11
C THR A 369 -18.53 11.83 -7.89
N THR A 370 -19.17 12.00 -9.03
CA THR A 370 -18.93 13.13 -9.92
C THR A 370 -20.25 13.77 -10.34
N ASN A 371 -20.27 15.12 -10.37
CA ASN A 371 -21.35 15.88 -11.00
C ASN A 371 -20.87 16.39 -12.36
N GLY A 372 -21.14 15.62 -13.41
CA GLY A 372 -20.63 15.91 -14.77
C GLY A 372 -21.10 17.23 -15.37
N GLY A 373 -22.32 17.66 -15.02
CA GLY A 373 -22.91 18.91 -15.52
C GLY A 373 -22.17 20.18 -15.10
N GLN A 374 -21.33 20.08 -14.05
CA GLN A 374 -20.55 21.22 -13.53
C GLN A 374 -19.08 21.20 -13.89
N CYS A 375 -18.61 20.15 -14.56
CA CYS A 375 -17.20 20.00 -14.89
C CYS A 375 -16.78 20.97 -15.99
N ILE A 376 -15.92 21.94 -15.65
CA ILE A 376 -15.33 22.89 -16.61
C ILE A 376 -14.10 22.35 -17.33
N SER A 377 -13.78 21.09 -17.18
CA SER A 377 -12.66 20.42 -17.87
C SER A 377 -11.26 21.00 -17.63
N CYS A 378 -11.04 21.71 -16.51
CA CYS A 378 -9.74 22.35 -16.21
C CYS A 378 -8.57 21.37 -16.04
N GLY A 379 -8.83 20.08 -15.74
CA GLY A 379 -7.81 19.05 -15.66
C GLY A 379 -7.06 18.94 -14.33
N ASN A 380 -7.22 19.86 -13.38
CA ASN A 380 -6.51 19.85 -12.09
C ASN A 380 -6.60 18.50 -11.36
N CYS A 381 -7.82 17.94 -11.30
CA CYS A 381 -8.04 16.65 -10.64
C CYS A 381 -7.22 15.49 -11.24
N SER A 382 -7.02 15.47 -12.56
CA SER A 382 -6.16 14.49 -13.24
C SER A 382 -4.70 14.82 -13.06
N THR A 383 -4.30 16.09 -13.12
CA THR A 383 -2.91 16.53 -12.94
C THR A 383 -2.38 16.09 -11.58
N TYR A 384 -3.15 16.34 -10.51
CA TYR A 384 -2.75 16.01 -9.15
C TYR A 384 -3.07 14.59 -8.72
N CYS A 385 -3.60 13.74 -9.60
CA CYS A 385 -3.82 12.33 -9.28
C CYS A 385 -2.51 11.55 -9.26
N GLU A 386 -2.02 11.23 -8.08
CA GLU A 386 -0.79 10.47 -7.84
C GLU A 386 -0.85 9.02 -8.34
N MET A 387 -2.07 8.45 -8.45
CA MET A 387 -2.29 7.10 -8.96
C MET A 387 -2.46 7.05 -10.49
N GLY A 388 -2.17 8.14 -11.18
CA GLY A 388 -2.24 8.18 -12.65
C GLY A 388 -3.64 7.97 -13.22
N ILE A 389 -4.70 8.29 -12.48
CA ILE A 389 -6.07 8.18 -12.96
C ILE A 389 -6.44 9.45 -13.72
N ASP A 390 -6.98 9.31 -14.93
CA ASP A 390 -7.60 10.42 -15.65
C ASP A 390 -8.98 10.72 -15.04
N VAL A 391 -8.96 11.44 -13.91
CA VAL A 391 -10.16 11.80 -13.15
C VAL A 391 -11.09 12.71 -13.96
N ARG A 392 -10.53 13.61 -14.80
CA ARG A 392 -11.29 14.51 -15.66
C ARG A 392 -12.22 13.74 -16.60
N ALA A 393 -11.75 12.66 -17.21
CA ALA A 393 -12.56 11.86 -18.11
C ALA A 393 -13.77 11.22 -17.42
N TYR A 394 -13.65 10.88 -16.13
CA TYR A 394 -14.78 10.42 -15.32
C TYR A 394 -15.73 11.57 -14.99
N ALA A 395 -15.19 12.71 -14.56
CA ALA A 395 -15.98 13.88 -14.21
C ALA A 395 -16.82 14.39 -15.39
N GLN A 396 -16.22 14.48 -16.59
CA GLN A 396 -16.92 14.88 -17.81
C GLN A 396 -18.09 13.95 -18.18
N LYS A 397 -17.96 12.66 -17.85
CA LYS A 397 -19.00 11.65 -18.14
C LYS A 397 -20.04 11.52 -17.02
N GLY A 398 -19.91 12.25 -15.92
CA GLY A 398 -20.73 12.04 -14.72
C GLY A 398 -20.58 10.64 -14.13
N ALA A 399 -19.45 9.95 -14.38
CA ALA A 399 -19.25 8.57 -13.98
C ALA A 399 -18.50 8.47 -12.64
N ASN A 400 -18.96 7.61 -11.74
CA ASN A 400 -18.28 7.35 -10.48
C ASN A 400 -16.91 6.70 -10.71
N ILE A 401 -15.93 7.11 -9.89
CA ILE A 401 -14.60 6.50 -9.91
C ILE A 401 -14.58 5.33 -8.94
N VAL A 402 -14.57 4.11 -9.50
CA VAL A 402 -14.47 2.83 -8.80
C VAL A 402 -13.29 2.05 -9.40
N ARG A 403 -12.08 2.57 -9.22
CA ARG A 403 -10.87 1.92 -9.72
C ARG A 403 -10.11 1.24 -8.60
N ALA A 404 -9.60 0.04 -8.89
CA ALA A 404 -8.74 -0.72 -7.97
C ALA A 404 -7.48 0.08 -7.56
N SER A 405 -6.94 0.91 -8.46
CA SER A 405 -5.79 1.76 -8.18
C SER A 405 -6.11 2.95 -7.28
N CYS A 406 -7.35 3.43 -7.19
CA CYS A 406 -7.68 4.60 -6.39
C CYS A 406 -7.42 4.37 -4.89
N VAL A 407 -6.50 5.11 -4.31
CA VAL A 407 -6.18 5.06 -2.86
C VAL A 407 -7.05 6.00 -2.01
N GLY A 408 -7.97 6.75 -2.62
CA GLY A 408 -8.88 7.63 -1.90
C GLY A 408 -8.20 8.77 -1.14
N CYS A 409 -7.07 9.26 -1.64
CA CYS A 409 -6.34 10.37 -1.01
C CYS A 409 -7.13 11.69 -0.94
N GLY A 410 -8.16 11.84 -1.79
CA GLY A 410 -9.06 13.01 -1.77
C GLY A 410 -8.50 14.28 -2.38
N ILE A 411 -7.28 14.27 -2.91
CA ILE A 411 -6.68 15.48 -3.52
C ILE A 411 -7.46 15.96 -4.74
N CYS A 412 -7.96 15.03 -5.57
CA CYS A 412 -8.77 15.40 -6.73
C CYS A 412 -10.02 16.19 -6.36
N SER A 413 -10.63 15.88 -5.21
CA SER A 413 -11.74 16.67 -4.65
C SER A 413 -11.26 18.01 -4.08
N ALA A 414 -10.13 18.01 -3.37
CA ALA A 414 -9.58 19.23 -2.74
C ALA A 414 -9.11 20.29 -3.76
N VAL A 415 -8.64 19.87 -4.94
CA VAL A 415 -8.15 20.79 -5.99
C VAL A 415 -9.21 21.12 -7.05
N CYS A 416 -10.43 20.58 -6.91
CA CYS A 416 -11.51 20.87 -7.84
C CYS A 416 -12.14 22.23 -7.52
N PRO A 417 -12.01 23.27 -8.39
CA PRO A 417 -12.51 24.60 -8.08
C PRO A 417 -14.05 24.69 -8.07
N ARG A 418 -14.72 23.70 -8.67
CA ARG A 418 -16.19 23.65 -8.77
C ARG A 418 -16.82 22.60 -7.83
N GLY A 419 -16.03 21.92 -6.98
CA GLY A 419 -16.55 20.91 -6.07
C GLY A 419 -17.26 19.70 -6.72
N VAL A 420 -16.94 19.42 -7.99
CA VAL A 420 -17.59 18.35 -8.79
C VAL A 420 -17.38 16.95 -8.21
N LEU A 421 -16.32 16.76 -7.39
CA LEU A 421 -15.86 15.47 -6.92
C LEU A 421 -16.08 15.33 -5.42
N LYS A 422 -16.76 14.27 -4.99
CA LYS A 422 -17.02 13.97 -3.57
C LYS A 422 -16.62 12.55 -3.20
N LEU A 423 -15.98 12.39 -2.03
CA LEU A 423 -15.62 11.07 -1.48
C LEU A 423 -16.80 10.55 -0.66
N GLU A 424 -17.35 9.40 -1.03
CA GLU A 424 -18.53 8.84 -0.40
C GLU A 424 -18.39 7.36 -0.03
N ASN A 425 -19.00 6.98 1.10
CA ASN A 425 -19.04 5.59 1.61
C ASN A 425 -20.47 5.06 1.80
N GLY A 426 -21.47 5.92 1.65
CA GLY A 426 -22.88 5.57 1.89
C GLY A 426 -23.47 4.59 0.88
N PRO A 427 -24.79 4.38 0.84
CA PRO A 427 -25.47 3.54 -0.12
C PRO A 427 -25.19 3.99 -1.56
N LEU A 428 -25.26 3.07 -2.52
CA LEU A 428 -25.01 3.42 -3.93
C LEU A 428 -26.17 4.18 -4.56
N LYS A 429 -27.37 3.96 -4.06
CA LYS A 429 -28.59 4.60 -4.55
C LYS A 429 -28.61 6.08 -4.17
N GLY A 430 -28.90 6.97 -5.10
CA GLY A 430 -29.01 8.42 -4.87
C GLY A 430 -27.69 9.18 -4.78
N ARG A 431 -26.53 8.56 -5.03
CA ARG A 431 -25.22 9.22 -4.95
C ARG A 431 -24.89 10.18 -6.09
N ILE A 432 -25.61 10.08 -7.19
CA ILE A 432 -25.48 11.01 -8.31
C ILE A 432 -26.75 11.83 -8.33
N ASN A 433 -26.63 13.12 -8.02
CA ASN A 433 -27.71 14.04 -8.26
C ASN A 433 -27.28 15.02 -9.37
N PRO A 434 -27.71 14.79 -10.63
CA PRO A 434 -27.38 15.68 -11.74
C PRO A 434 -27.99 17.07 -11.60
N ARG A 435 -28.94 17.26 -10.70
CA ARG A 435 -29.63 18.54 -10.43
C ARG A 435 -28.97 19.37 -9.32
N GLU A 436 -28.10 18.76 -8.50
CA GLU A 436 -27.36 19.47 -7.47
C GLU A 436 -26.15 20.19 -8.05
N VAL A 437 -26.12 21.49 -7.91
CA VAL A 437 -24.99 22.35 -8.27
C VAL A 437 -24.23 22.69 -6.98
N LEU A 438 -23.10 21.99 -6.75
CA LEU A 438 -22.31 22.16 -5.53
C LEU A 438 -21.28 23.30 -5.69
N LEU A 439 -21.29 24.25 -4.78
CA LEU A 439 -20.21 25.22 -4.59
C LEU A 439 -19.26 24.70 -3.50
N GLY A 440 -18.02 24.41 -3.91
CA GLY A 440 -17.14 23.69 -2.99
C GLY A 440 -17.63 22.26 -2.78
N ASN A 441 -17.43 21.70 -1.58
CA ASN A 441 -17.86 20.33 -1.28
C ASN A 441 -19.25 20.22 -0.60
N ASP A 442 -19.81 21.31 -0.12
CA ASP A 442 -20.93 21.27 0.82
C ASP A 442 -22.09 22.24 0.52
N VAL A 443 -22.00 23.10 -0.51
CA VAL A 443 -23.02 24.10 -0.80
C VAL A 443 -23.77 23.77 -2.08
N ASN A 444 -25.09 23.61 -1.98
CA ASN A 444 -25.99 23.36 -3.10
C ASN A 444 -26.51 24.70 -3.67
N LEU A 445 -26.04 25.07 -4.86
CA LEU A 445 -26.43 26.32 -5.52
C LEU A 445 -27.92 26.38 -5.88
N MET A 446 -28.52 25.23 -6.20
CA MET A 446 -29.94 25.19 -6.54
C MET A 446 -30.82 25.46 -5.31
N GLU A 447 -30.39 24.97 -4.14
CA GLU A 447 -31.04 25.27 -2.87
C GLU A 447 -30.92 26.75 -2.51
N LEU A 448 -29.72 27.33 -2.66
CA LEU A 448 -29.51 28.79 -2.50
C LEU A 448 -30.30 29.65 -3.50
N ALA A 449 -30.37 29.21 -4.76
CA ALA A 449 -31.15 29.94 -5.78
C ALA A 449 -32.64 29.87 -5.49
N ASN A 450 -33.17 28.72 -5.07
CA ASN A 450 -34.57 28.54 -4.69
C ASN A 450 -34.93 29.33 -3.42
N GLN A 451 -34.07 29.35 -2.40
CA GLN A 451 -34.26 30.15 -1.19
C GLN A 451 -34.33 31.66 -1.52
N ASN A 452 -33.54 32.14 -2.47
CA ASN A 452 -33.58 33.53 -2.91
C ASN A 452 -34.79 33.85 -3.81
N SER A 453 -35.36 32.86 -4.50
CA SER A 453 -36.60 33.05 -5.28
C SER A 453 -37.85 33.17 -4.41
N ASP A 454 -37.86 32.45 -3.25
CA ASP A 454 -38.97 32.52 -2.31
C ASP A 454 -38.99 33.78 -1.43
N THR A 455 -37.86 34.53 -1.42
CA THR A 455 -37.78 35.84 -0.73
C THR A 455 -38.01 37.05 -1.65
N ALA A 456 -38.28 36.82 -2.93
CA ALA A 456 -38.48 37.85 -3.92
C ALA A 456 -39.97 38.09 -4.29
N TYR A 457 -40.92 37.61 -3.47
CA TYR A 457 -42.35 37.89 -3.58
C TYR A 457 -42.90 38.49 -2.29
#